data_e45dc35a46a881a7b2a078fcb9ae2390
#
_entry.id   e45dc35a46a881a7b2a078fcb9ae2390
#
_cell.length_a   1.000
_cell.length_b   1.000
_cell.length_c   1.000
_cell.angle_alpha   90.00
_cell.angle_beta   90.00
_cell.angle_gamma   90.00
#
_symmetry.space_group_name_H-M   'P 1'
#
loop_
_entity.id
_entity.type
_entity.pdbx_description
1 polymer ?
#
loop_
_entity_poly.entity_id
_entity_poly.type
_entity_poly.pdbx_seq_one_letter_code
_entity_poly.pdbx_strand_id
1 'polypeptide(L)'
;MQTESILHKSIRRIKMTEIRKDVIKEDESNEAASNFIHNIIDKDLETQKYGDKVHTRFPPEPNGYLHIGHAKSICLNFTTAQKYGGKCNLRYDDTNPVKEDMEYVNSIEEDVRWLGFEWDERLWASDYFDEMYDCALTLIKKGKAYVCDLNADQIREYRGTLKAPGKESPYRNRSVEENLQLFEEMREGKYADGEKVLRAKIDMASPNINMRDPVIYRIAHAEHHNTGDKWCIYPMYDFAHPIEDAIEGITHSICTLEFEDHRPLYDWVLQEVGKWPAPPQQIEFARLNLTNTVMSKRYLKAMVDDGTVEGWDDPRMPTIAGIRRRGYTPEAVRDFCERIGVAKANSTVESSLLEHCVREDLKLKVANRNVVENPIKIVITNYPEDQQEEMEIENNREVPEMGNRMVPFSRELYVDGDDFMEVPVKKYFRLFPGNEVRFKGAYFITCNEVVKNEDGSIRELLCTYDPETRSGSGFEGRKVKGTIHWVDAKTAVKIKIRNYDYLMLDQENGEKVMNPDSLIETIGYAEPSVADAQPGERFQFFRKGYYIADAKLNTGDAGEEKVFNKIVGLKSSWKK
;
A
#
# COMPACT_ATOMS: atom_id res chain seq x y z
N MET A 1 -40.91 17.02 -14.12
CA MET A 1 -40.02 16.35 -13.16
C MET A 1 -38.90 15.49 -13.77
N GLN A 2 -39.05 14.88 -14.95
CA GLN A 2 -37.92 14.14 -15.59
C GLN A 2 -36.95 15.02 -16.41
N THR A 3 -37.39 16.16 -16.92
CA THR A 3 -36.58 17.08 -17.72
C THR A 3 -35.62 17.95 -16.89
N GLU A 4 -35.98 18.30 -15.66
CA GLU A 4 -35.10 19.06 -14.75
C GLU A 4 -33.92 18.24 -14.20
N SER A 5 -34.10 16.92 -14.02
CA SER A 5 -33.05 16.01 -13.55
C SER A 5 -31.92 15.82 -14.61
N ILE A 6 -32.29 15.85 -15.90
CA ILE A 6 -31.34 15.71 -17.01
C ILE A 6 -30.50 16.98 -17.19
N LEU A 7 -31.14 18.14 -17.04
CA LEU A 7 -30.46 19.43 -17.13
C LEU A 7 -29.46 19.64 -15.97
N HIS A 8 -29.80 19.24 -14.75
CA HIS A 8 -28.91 19.32 -13.59
C HIS A 8 -27.71 18.35 -13.69
N LYS A 9 -27.90 17.16 -14.29
CA LYS A 9 -26.79 16.22 -14.55
C LYS A 9 -25.86 16.72 -15.64
N SER A 10 -26.40 17.37 -16.68
CA SER A 10 -25.59 17.96 -17.76
C SER A 10 -24.79 19.17 -17.30
N ILE A 11 -25.37 20.04 -16.47
CA ILE A 11 -24.67 21.22 -15.91
C ILE A 11 -23.58 20.79 -14.92
N ARG A 12 -23.80 19.74 -14.10
CA ARG A 12 -22.75 19.16 -13.25
C ARG A 12 -21.59 18.54 -14.08
N ARG A 13 -21.91 17.88 -15.20
CA ARG A 13 -20.90 17.29 -16.09
C ARG A 13 -20.05 18.37 -16.78
N ILE A 14 -20.68 19.46 -17.22
CA ILE A 14 -19.98 20.60 -17.87
C ILE A 14 -19.09 21.34 -16.84
N LYS A 15 -19.58 21.60 -15.61
CA LYS A 15 -18.75 22.21 -14.55
C LYS A 15 -17.58 21.32 -14.11
N MET A 16 -17.77 20.00 -14.03
CA MET A 16 -16.67 19.08 -13.73
C MET A 16 -15.64 18.99 -14.88
N THR A 17 -16.07 19.20 -16.13
CA THR A 17 -15.16 19.19 -17.29
C THR A 17 -14.40 20.51 -17.40
N GLU A 18 -15.00 21.65 -17.02
CA GLU A 18 -14.30 22.94 -16.93
C GLU A 18 -13.34 23.00 -15.75
N ILE A 19 -13.73 22.53 -14.57
CA ILE A 19 -12.83 22.40 -13.40
C ILE A 19 -11.66 21.45 -13.72
N ARG A 20 -11.88 20.35 -14.46
CA ARG A 20 -10.79 19.51 -14.96
C ARG A 20 -9.86 20.21 -15.94
N LYS A 21 -10.37 21.10 -16.79
CA LYS A 21 -9.54 21.87 -17.75
C LYS A 21 -8.72 22.98 -17.07
N ASP A 22 -9.23 23.56 -15.98
CA ASP A 22 -8.50 24.59 -15.22
C ASP A 22 -7.45 23.96 -14.31
N VAL A 23 -7.72 22.80 -13.68
CA VAL A 23 -6.71 22.02 -12.93
C VAL A 23 -5.62 21.47 -13.84
N ILE A 24 -5.93 21.11 -15.11
CA ILE A 24 -4.93 20.68 -16.09
C ILE A 24 -4.06 21.85 -16.59
N LYS A 25 -4.53 23.09 -16.54
CA LYS A 25 -3.75 24.28 -16.96
C LYS A 25 -2.82 24.84 -15.90
N GLU A 26 -3.03 24.57 -14.61
CA GLU A 26 -2.09 24.93 -13.54
C GLU A 26 -0.95 23.92 -13.36
N ASP A 27 -1.07 22.71 -13.94
CA ASP A 27 -0.06 21.64 -13.83
C ASP A 27 0.94 21.57 -15.01
N GLU A 28 0.87 22.49 -15.97
CA GLU A 28 1.82 22.57 -17.10
C GLU A 28 3.24 23.02 -16.72
N SER A 29 3.55 23.20 -15.42
CA SER A 29 4.91 23.53 -14.94
C SER A 29 5.62 22.39 -14.22
N ASN A 30 5.01 21.21 -14.08
CA ASN A 30 5.66 20.00 -13.57
C ASN A 30 5.75 18.96 -14.69
N GLU A 31 6.71 19.10 -15.59
CA GLU A 31 7.18 17.98 -16.40
C GLU A 31 7.67 16.90 -15.43
N ALA A 32 6.82 15.91 -15.17
CA ALA A 32 7.21 14.73 -14.42
C ALA A 32 8.49 14.18 -15.05
N ALA A 33 9.55 14.07 -14.26
CA ALA A 33 10.86 13.67 -14.73
C ALA A 33 10.73 12.41 -15.60
N SER A 34 11.15 12.50 -16.87
CA SER A 34 11.09 11.39 -17.81
C SER A 34 11.92 10.24 -17.25
N ASN A 35 11.33 9.05 -17.14
CA ASN A 35 12.03 7.86 -16.75
C ASN A 35 12.42 7.03 -17.99
N PHE A 36 13.32 6.05 -17.81
CA PHE A 36 13.82 5.25 -18.94
C PHE A 36 12.71 4.47 -19.69
N ILE A 37 11.61 4.09 -19.00
CA ILE A 37 10.45 3.42 -19.63
C ILE A 37 9.75 4.40 -20.56
N HIS A 38 9.51 5.62 -20.11
CA HIS A 38 8.94 6.67 -20.94
C HIS A 38 9.81 6.95 -22.18
N ASN A 39 11.15 6.99 -22.01
CA ASN A 39 12.06 7.17 -23.16
C ASN A 39 11.96 6.03 -24.19
N ILE A 40 11.70 4.80 -23.75
CA ILE A 40 11.46 3.66 -24.64
C ILE A 40 10.13 3.86 -25.39
N ILE A 41 9.06 4.22 -24.66
CA ILE A 41 7.73 4.45 -25.24
C ILE A 41 7.78 5.60 -26.24
N ASP A 42 8.42 6.72 -25.89
CA ASP A 42 8.57 7.88 -26.78
C ASP A 42 9.25 7.49 -28.10
N LYS A 43 10.32 6.69 -28.01
CA LYS A 43 11.01 6.17 -29.20
C LYS A 43 10.14 5.22 -30.03
N ASP A 44 9.37 4.34 -29.37
CA ASP A 44 8.49 3.39 -30.06
C ASP A 44 7.32 4.13 -30.75
N LEU A 45 6.82 5.24 -30.18
CA LEU A 45 5.86 6.14 -30.81
C LEU A 45 6.47 6.89 -32.00
N GLU A 46 7.68 7.44 -31.86
CA GLU A 46 8.39 8.09 -32.96
C GLU A 46 8.62 7.14 -34.15
N THR A 47 8.96 5.90 -33.90
CA THR A 47 9.19 4.88 -34.91
C THR A 47 7.92 4.19 -35.39
N GLN A 48 6.76 4.51 -34.81
CA GLN A 48 5.47 3.90 -35.12
C GLN A 48 5.48 2.37 -34.95
N LYS A 49 6.28 1.85 -34.02
CA LYS A 49 6.42 0.41 -33.78
C LYS A 49 5.07 -0.27 -33.48
N TYR A 50 4.23 0.40 -32.69
CA TYR A 50 2.87 -0.02 -32.34
C TYR A 50 1.79 0.96 -32.87
N GLY A 51 2.13 1.83 -33.84
CA GLY A 51 1.35 3.02 -34.15
C GLY A 51 1.31 3.97 -32.96
N ASP A 52 0.15 4.58 -32.72
CA ASP A 52 -0.05 5.51 -31.58
C ASP A 52 -0.51 4.78 -30.28
N LYS A 53 -0.36 3.46 -30.22
CA LYS A 53 -0.88 2.66 -29.10
C LYS A 53 0.15 2.54 -27.97
N VAL A 54 -0.30 2.81 -26.75
CA VAL A 54 0.38 2.44 -25.50
C VAL A 54 -0.59 1.61 -24.68
N HIS A 55 -0.28 0.34 -24.49
CA HIS A 55 -1.12 -0.59 -23.74
C HIS A 55 -0.26 -1.35 -22.74
N THR A 56 -0.55 -1.17 -21.47
CA THR A 56 0.10 -1.82 -20.33
C THR A 56 -0.87 -2.76 -19.61
N ARG A 57 -0.41 -3.48 -18.62
CA ARG A 57 -1.26 -4.29 -17.76
C ARG A 57 -0.65 -4.48 -16.36
N PHE A 58 -1.48 -4.70 -15.37
CA PHE A 58 -1.10 -5.21 -14.06
C PHE A 58 -1.56 -6.66 -13.95
N PRO A 59 -0.64 -7.66 -13.88
CA PRO A 59 -0.97 -9.08 -13.93
C PRO A 59 -0.75 -9.78 -12.58
N PRO A 60 -1.57 -9.53 -11.54
CA PRO A 60 -1.39 -10.20 -10.26
C PRO A 60 -1.81 -11.67 -10.31
N GLU A 61 -1.04 -12.54 -9.63
CA GLU A 61 -1.48 -13.89 -9.28
C GLU A 61 -2.48 -13.79 -8.10
N PRO A 62 -3.73 -14.33 -8.21
CA PRO A 62 -4.77 -14.18 -7.18
C PRO A 62 -4.57 -15.16 -6.02
N ASN A 63 -3.41 -15.14 -5.38
CA ASN A 63 -2.96 -16.06 -4.35
C ASN A 63 -2.51 -15.38 -3.05
N GLY A 64 -2.95 -14.12 -2.79
CA GLY A 64 -2.71 -13.35 -1.58
C GLY A 64 -2.91 -11.85 -1.74
N TYR A 65 -2.88 -11.16 -0.62
CA TYR A 65 -3.04 -9.71 -0.55
C TYR A 65 -1.86 -8.97 -1.18
N LEU A 66 -2.15 -7.85 -1.83
CA LEU A 66 -1.13 -6.95 -2.37
C LEU A 66 -0.41 -6.20 -1.25
N HIS A 67 0.85 -5.88 -1.47
CA HIS A 67 1.66 -5.08 -0.55
C HIS A 67 2.19 -3.80 -1.23
N ILE A 68 2.83 -2.92 -0.48
CA ILE A 68 3.36 -1.64 -0.97
C ILE A 68 4.29 -1.78 -2.20
N GLY A 69 4.97 -2.91 -2.36
CA GLY A 69 5.75 -3.22 -3.57
C GLY A 69 4.88 -3.34 -4.82
N HIS A 70 3.68 -3.92 -4.70
CA HIS A 70 2.71 -3.99 -5.80
C HIS A 70 2.11 -2.60 -6.10
N ALA A 71 1.93 -1.74 -5.08
CA ALA A 71 1.47 -0.36 -5.31
C ALA A 71 2.39 0.39 -6.28
N LYS A 72 3.72 0.20 -6.18
CA LYS A 72 4.68 0.77 -7.15
C LYS A 72 4.41 0.29 -8.58
N SER A 73 4.18 -1.01 -8.76
CA SER A 73 3.88 -1.60 -10.09
C SER A 73 2.53 -1.11 -10.62
N ILE A 74 1.50 -1.05 -9.78
CA ILE A 74 0.19 -0.51 -10.13
C ILE A 74 0.33 0.95 -10.59
N CYS A 75 0.90 1.81 -9.73
CA CYS A 75 1.11 3.21 -10.07
C CYS A 75 1.84 3.35 -11.41
N LEU A 76 2.95 2.62 -11.62
CA LEU A 76 3.74 2.72 -12.83
C LEU A 76 2.95 2.33 -14.09
N ASN A 77 2.26 1.18 -14.08
CA ASN A 77 1.50 0.70 -15.24
C ASN A 77 0.34 1.63 -15.59
N PHE A 78 -0.48 1.99 -14.58
CA PHE A 78 -1.65 2.84 -14.80
C PHE A 78 -1.29 4.29 -15.15
N THR A 79 -0.32 4.90 -14.45
CA THR A 79 0.09 6.28 -14.77
C THR A 79 0.80 6.38 -16.13
N THR A 80 1.55 5.33 -16.52
CA THR A 80 2.14 5.26 -17.87
C THR A 80 1.03 5.23 -18.93
N ALA A 81 0.02 4.37 -18.81
CA ALA A 81 -1.11 4.35 -19.73
C ALA A 81 -1.82 5.72 -19.77
N GLN A 82 -2.12 6.30 -18.61
CA GLN A 82 -2.79 7.62 -18.52
C GLN A 82 -1.98 8.73 -19.19
N LYS A 83 -0.66 8.76 -18.97
CA LYS A 83 0.24 9.77 -19.55
C LYS A 83 0.18 9.79 -21.08
N TYR A 84 0.09 8.63 -21.70
CA TYR A 84 0.07 8.48 -23.15
C TYR A 84 -1.34 8.34 -23.74
N GLY A 85 -2.39 8.53 -22.96
CA GLY A 85 -3.78 8.33 -23.40
C GLY A 85 -4.08 6.89 -23.86
N GLY A 86 -3.31 5.95 -23.34
CA GLY A 86 -3.39 4.53 -23.65
C GLY A 86 -4.31 3.75 -22.70
N LYS A 87 -4.13 2.42 -22.65
CA LYS A 87 -4.93 1.50 -21.85
C LYS A 87 -4.09 0.76 -20.81
N CYS A 88 -4.72 0.35 -19.71
CA CYS A 88 -4.14 -0.56 -18.72
C CYS A 88 -5.15 -1.63 -18.30
N ASN A 89 -4.86 -2.90 -18.55
CA ASN A 89 -5.68 -4.02 -18.16
C ASN A 89 -5.33 -4.52 -16.75
N LEU A 90 -6.31 -5.11 -16.06
CA LEU A 90 -6.10 -5.98 -14.92
C LEU A 90 -6.28 -7.42 -15.38
N ARG A 91 -5.18 -8.19 -15.45
CA ARG A 91 -5.20 -9.59 -15.84
C ARG A 91 -4.77 -10.48 -14.68
N TYR A 92 -5.62 -11.38 -14.27
CA TYR A 92 -5.27 -12.38 -13.27
C TYR A 92 -4.47 -13.52 -13.90
N ASP A 93 -3.27 -13.77 -13.37
CA ASP A 93 -2.48 -14.96 -13.72
C ASP A 93 -3.01 -16.15 -12.90
N ASP A 94 -4.00 -16.82 -13.45
CA ASP A 94 -4.63 -18.02 -12.91
C ASP A 94 -4.17 -19.31 -13.62
N THR A 95 -2.92 -19.36 -14.03
CA THR A 95 -2.33 -20.55 -14.66
C THR A 95 -2.10 -21.73 -13.71
N ASN A 96 -2.22 -21.50 -12.39
CA ASN A 96 -2.02 -22.53 -11.37
C ASN A 96 -3.33 -22.89 -10.64
N PRO A 97 -3.98 -24.04 -10.96
CA PRO A 97 -5.33 -24.35 -10.49
C PRO A 97 -5.52 -24.50 -8.97
N VAL A 98 -4.45 -24.69 -8.21
CA VAL A 98 -4.53 -25.04 -6.76
C VAL A 98 -4.36 -23.88 -5.79
N LYS A 99 -4.27 -22.61 -6.25
CA LYS A 99 -3.85 -21.50 -5.37
C LYS A 99 -4.79 -20.30 -5.32
N GLU A 100 -5.92 -20.35 -5.97
CA GLU A 100 -6.74 -19.19 -6.23
C GLU A 100 -7.93 -19.11 -5.29
N ASP A 101 -8.15 -17.91 -4.71
CA ASP A 101 -9.26 -17.62 -3.83
C ASP A 101 -9.92 -16.29 -4.24
N MET A 102 -11.23 -16.27 -4.32
CA MET A 102 -12.02 -15.08 -4.63
C MET A 102 -11.84 -13.97 -3.60
N GLU A 103 -11.44 -14.29 -2.37
CA GLU A 103 -11.06 -13.30 -1.37
C GLU A 103 -9.91 -12.42 -1.89
N TYR A 104 -8.88 -13.04 -2.47
CA TYR A 104 -7.73 -12.30 -3.01
C TYR A 104 -8.09 -11.48 -4.24
N VAL A 105 -8.94 -12.02 -5.13
CA VAL A 105 -9.45 -11.27 -6.30
C VAL A 105 -10.15 -9.99 -5.85
N ASN A 106 -11.08 -10.09 -4.91
CA ASN A 106 -11.82 -8.95 -4.38
C ASN A 106 -10.88 -7.92 -3.71
N SER A 107 -9.91 -8.40 -2.93
CA SER A 107 -8.91 -7.53 -2.27
C SER A 107 -8.04 -6.80 -3.30
N ILE A 108 -7.60 -7.47 -4.37
CA ILE A 108 -6.80 -6.87 -5.46
C ILE A 108 -7.58 -5.75 -6.15
N GLU A 109 -8.85 -6.01 -6.50
CA GLU A 109 -9.70 -4.99 -7.13
C GLU A 109 -9.94 -3.79 -6.21
N GLU A 110 -10.22 -4.04 -4.94
CA GLU A 110 -10.37 -2.98 -3.94
C GLU A 110 -9.10 -2.14 -3.80
N ASP A 111 -7.94 -2.77 -3.77
CA ASP A 111 -6.65 -2.10 -3.63
C ASP A 111 -6.31 -1.23 -4.85
N VAL A 112 -6.57 -1.70 -6.08
CA VAL A 112 -6.39 -0.91 -7.31
C VAL A 112 -7.31 0.31 -7.32
N ARG A 113 -8.61 0.12 -6.98
CA ARG A 113 -9.58 1.22 -6.88
C ARG A 113 -9.23 2.19 -5.77
N TRP A 114 -8.79 1.69 -4.61
CA TRP A 114 -8.36 2.54 -3.51
C TRP A 114 -7.16 3.42 -3.90
N LEU A 115 -6.22 2.89 -4.69
CA LEU A 115 -5.12 3.69 -5.24
C LEU A 115 -5.58 4.74 -6.26
N GLY A 116 -6.87 4.77 -6.63
CA GLY A 116 -7.46 5.75 -7.55
C GLY A 116 -7.38 5.37 -9.01
N PHE A 117 -7.21 4.08 -9.31
CA PHE A 117 -7.15 3.57 -10.67
C PHE A 117 -8.37 2.73 -11.03
N GLU A 118 -8.72 2.75 -12.32
CA GLU A 118 -9.69 1.87 -12.95
C GLU A 118 -9.01 1.23 -14.17
N TRP A 119 -9.25 -0.04 -14.37
CA TRP A 119 -8.72 -0.79 -15.51
C TRP A 119 -9.65 -0.71 -16.72
N ASP A 120 -9.08 -0.88 -17.91
CA ASP A 120 -9.85 -0.92 -19.15
C ASP A 120 -10.57 -2.26 -19.31
N GLU A 121 -9.85 -3.38 -19.14
CA GLU A 121 -10.40 -4.71 -19.19
C GLU A 121 -9.94 -5.55 -17.99
N ARG A 122 -10.85 -6.42 -17.50
CA ARG A 122 -10.57 -7.42 -16.49
C ARG A 122 -10.55 -8.79 -17.13
N LEU A 123 -9.40 -9.43 -17.09
CA LEU A 123 -9.10 -10.63 -17.89
C LEU A 123 -8.49 -11.72 -17.00
N TRP A 124 -8.55 -12.97 -17.49
CA TRP A 124 -7.96 -14.12 -16.85
C TRP A 124 -7.04 -14.85 -17.82
N ALA A 125 -5.90 -15.34 -17.36
CA ALA A 125 -5.01 -16.18 -18.16
C ALA A 125 -5.73 -17.43 -18.67
N SER A 126 -6.60 -18.02 -17.87
CA SER A 126 -7.39 -19.20 -18.22
C SER A 126 -8.40 -18.98 -19.36
N ASP A 127 -8.77 -17.73 -19.66
CA ASP A 127 -9.61 -17.43 -20.84
C ASP A 127 -8.89 -17.76 -22.15
N TYR A 128 -7.56 -17.84 -22.14
CA TYR A 128 -6.70 -18.07 -23.31
C TYR A 128 -6.09 -19.47 -23.37
N PHE A 129 -6.52 -20.43 -22.54
CA PHE A 129 -5.94 -21.77 -22.51
C PHE A 129 -6.06 -22.52 -23.84
N ASP A 130 -7.15 -22.33 -24.58
CA ASP A 130 -7.31 -22.93 -25.91
C ASP A 130 -6.27 -22.36 -26.91
N GLU A 131 -6.07 -21.05 -26.94
CA GLU A 131 -5.08 -20.38 -27.79
C GLU A 131 -3.65 -20.74 -27.39
N MET A 132 -3.36 -20.86 -26.09
CA MET A 132 -2.06 -21.32 -25.60
C MET A 132 -1.77 -22.74 -26.00
N TYR A 133 -2.77 -23.63 -25.97
CA TYR A 133 -2.65 -25.01 -26.46
C TYR A 133 -2.33 -25.04 -27.96
N ASP A 134 -3.02 -24.23 -28.77
CA ASP A 134 -2.73 -24.08 -30.19
C ASP A 134 -1.33 -23.55 -30.49
N CYS A 135 -0.84 -22.62 -29.66
CA CYS A 135 0.53 -22.11 -29.72
C CYS A 135 1.54 -23.23 -29.41
N ALA A 136 1.28 -24.06 -28.40
CA ALA A 136 2.10 -25.23 -28.08
C ALA A 136 2.13 -26.25 -29.23
N LEU A 137 0.99 -26.56 -29.84
CA LEU A 137 0.92 -27.39 -31.04
C LEU A 137 1.74 -26.81 -32.20
N THR A 138 1.74 -25.49 -32.35
CA THR A 138 2.55 -24.79 -33.36
C THR A 138 4.04 -24.99 -33.12
N LEU A 139 4.50 -24.88 -31.87
CA LEU A 139 5.90 -25.16 -31.54
C LEU A 139 6.31 -26.61 -31.77
N ILE A 140 5.43 -27.59 -31.45
CA ILE A 140 5.68 -29.00 -31.72
C ILE A 140 5.81 -29.23 -33.23
N LYS A 141 4.88 -28.73 -34.04
CA LYS A 141 4.87 -28.86 -35.52
C LYS A 141 6.14 -28.25 -36.15
N LYS A 142 6.70 -27.21 -35.55
CA LYS A 142 7.96 -26.58 -35.97
C LYS A 142 9.20 -27.33 -35.44
N GLY A 143 9.05 -28.39 -34.65
CA GLY A 143 10.15 -29.09 -33.98
C GLY A 143 10.83 -28.27 -32.89
N LYS A 144 10.11 -27.30 -32.33
CA LYS A 144 10.60 -26.36 -31.28
C LYS A 144 10.11 -26.72 -29.88
N ALA A 145 9.32 -27.79 -29.74
CA ALA A 145 8.93 -28.36 -28.46
C ALA A 145 8.85 -29.88 -28.54
N TYR A 146 9.03 -30.53 -27.40
CA TYR A 146 8.98 -31.99 -27.29
C TYR A 146 8.41 -32.44 -25.95
N VAL A 147 7.74 -33.56 -25.90
CA VAL A 147 7.24 -34.22 -24.69
C VAL A 147 8.42 -34.95 -24.02
N CYS A 148 8.59 -34.76 -22.74
CA CYS A 148 9.68 -35.29 -21.94
C CYS A 148 9.13 -36.07 -20.75
N ASP A 149 9.64 -37.30 -20.53
CA ASP A 149 9.22 -38.19 -19.45
C ASP A 149 10.15 -38.08 -18.22
N LEU A 150 11.08 -37.13 -18.18
CA LEU A 150 11.88 -36.86 -17.01
C LEU A 150 11.03 -36.17 -15.94
N ASN A 151 11.15 -36.65 -14.71
CA ASN A 151 10.53 -35.98 -13.55
C ASN A 151 11.27 -34.67 -13.17
N ALA A 152 10.72 -33.91 -12.23
CA ALA A 152 11.24 -32.60 -11.84
C ALA A 152 12.71 -32.64 -11.36
N ASP A 153 13.12 -33.67 -10.61
CA ASP A 153 14.48 -33.80 -10.10
C ASP A 153 15.45 -34.14 -11.22
N GLN A 154 15.08 -35.04 -12.12
CA GLN A 154 15.86 -35.37 -13.30
C GLN A 154 16.01 -34.15 -14.23
N ILE A 155 14.93 -33.38 -14.46
CA ILE A 155 14.99 -32.14 -15.26
C ILE A 155 15.96 -31.15 -14.61
N ARG A 156 15.93 -31.01 -13.27
CA ARG A 156 16.87 -30.15 -12.54
C ARG A 156 18.32 -30.62 -12.73
N GLU A 157 18.58 -31.91 -12.63
CA GLU A 157 19.91 -32.48 -12.87
C GLU A 157 20.37 -32.22 -14.30
N TYR A 158 19.54 -32.56 -15.29
CA TYR A 158 19.86 -32.40 -16.71
C TYR A 158 20.07 -30.95 -17.12
N ARG A 159 19.37 -30.01 -16.50
CA ARG A 159 19.53 -28.58 -16.75
C ARG A 159 20.91 -28.06 -16.36
N GLY A 160 21.60 -28.72 -15.45
CA GLY A 160 22.94 -28.34 -15.00
C GLY A 160 22.92 -27.13 -14.05
N THR A 161 24.02 -26.41 -14.00
CA THR A 161 24.21 -25.25 -13.10
C THR A 161 24.74 -24.05 -13.88
N LEU A 162 24.83 -22.89 -13.22
CA LEU A 162 25.44 -21.69 -13.82
C LEU A 162 26.92 -21.92 -14.27
N LYS A 163 27.60 -22.91 -13.67
CA LYS A 163 29.02 -23.22 -13.96
C LYS A 163 29.19 -24.41 -14.90
N ALA A 164 28.14 -25.17 -15.16
CA ALA A 164 28.18 -26.35 -16.01
C ALA A 164 26.99 -26.36 -16.97
N PRO A 165 27.21 -26.65 -18.27
CA PRO A 165 26.13 -26.79 -19.24
C PRO A 165 25.17 -27.91 -18.85
N GLY A 166 23.96 -27.86 -19.40
CA GLY A 166 23.01 -28.94 -19.27
C GLY A 166 23.31 -30.12 -20.19
N LYS A 167 22.57 -31.22 -19.98
CA LYS A 167 22.55 -32.41 -20.81
C LYS A 167 21.25 -32.50 -21.58
N GLU A 168 21.31 -32.95 -22.81
CA GLU A 168 20.07 -33.19 -23.58
C GLU A 168 19.27 -34.35 -22.98
N SER A 169 17.94 -34.17 -22.94
CA SER A 169 17.04 -35.25 -22.56
C SER A 169 17.07 -36.38 -23.59
N PRO A 170 17.01 -37.66 -23.19
CA PRO A 170 16.85 -38.78 -24.12
C PRO A 170 15.59 -38.67 -25.00
N TYR A 171 14.61 -37.88 -24.59
CA TYR A 171 13.33 -37.68 -25.29
C TYR A 171 13.35 -36.48 -26.25
N ARG A 172 14.46 -35.70 -26.29
CA ARG A 172 14.57 -34.45 -27.04
C ARG A 172 14.41 -34.61 -28.55
N ASN A 173 14.70 -35.79 -29.09
CA ASN A 173 14.72 -36.07 -30.51
C ASN A 173 13.57 -36.98 -30.97
N ARG A 174 12.47 -37.07 -30.21
CA ARG A 174 11.21 -37.67 -30.64
C ARG A 174 10.73 -36.99 -31.91
N SER A 175 10.05 -37.74 -32.79
CA SER A 175 9.45 -37.19 -34.00
C SER A 175 8.35 -36.17 -33.68
N VAL A 176 8.02 -35.34 -34.65
CA VAL A 176 6.90 -34.38 -34.51
C VAL A 176 5.59 -35.09 -34.26
N GLU A 177 5.35 -36.20 -35.01
CA GLU A 177 4.13 -37.01 -34.93
C GLU A 177 4.00 -37.62 -33.52
N GLU A 178 5.06 -38.22 -33.00
CA GLU A 178 5.07 -38.80 -31.65
C GLU A 178 4.81 -37.71 -30.58
N ASN A 179 5.44 -36.54 -30.70
CA ASN A 179 5.22 -35.44 -29.75
C ASN A 179 3.78 -34.90 -29.80
N LEU A 180 3.16 -34.79 -30.99
CA LEU A 180 1.77 -34.37 -31.14
C LEU A 180 0.84 -35.38 -30.48
N GLN A 181 1.03 -36.67 -30.71
CA GLN A 181 0.23 -37.75 -30.12
C GLN A 181 0.36 -37.71 -28.57
N LEU A 182 1.56 -37.66 -28.04
CA LEU A 182 1.81 -37.65 -26.60
C LEU A 182 1.23 -36.40 -25.93
N PHE A 183 1.30 -35.24 -26.58
CA PHE A 183 0.74 -34.01 -26.03
C PHE A 183 -0.79 -34.00 -26.01
N GLU A 184 -1.43 -34.60 -27.03
CA GLU A 184 -2.87 -34.85 -27.04
C GLU A 184 -3.27 -35.83 -25.93
N GLU A 185 -2.51 -36.91 -25.74
CA GLU A 185 -2.73 -37.88 -24.66
C GLU A 185 -2.55 -37.28 -23.27
N MET A 186 -1.61 -36.30 -23.11
CA MET A 186 -1.49 -35.50 -21.87
C MET A 186 -2.76 -34.69 -21.61
N ARG A 187 -3.32 -34.04 -22.64
CA ARG A 187 -4.58 -33.27 -22.55
C ARG A 187 -5.79 -34.15 -22.21
N GLU A 188 -5.81 -35.40 -22.74
CA GLU A 188 -6.86 -36.37 -22.46
C GLU A 188 -6.75 -37.02 -21.07
N GLY A 189 -5.72 -36.65 -20.25
CA GLY A 189 -5.55 -37.17 -18.91
C GLY A 189 -5.04 -38.61 -18.82
N LYS A 190 -4.37 -39.12 -19.87
CA LYS A 190 -3.83 -40.49 -19.87
C LYS A 190 -2.60 -40.69 -18.97
N TYR A 191 -2.01 -39.64 -18.46
CA TYR A 191 -0.77 -39.67 -17.66
C TYR A 191 -0.96 -39.01 -16.31
N ALA A 192 -0.28 -39.52 -15.31
CA ALA A 192 -0.33 -38.97 -13.94
C ALA A 192 0.46 -37.63 -13.82
N ASP A 193 0.20 -36.90 -12.76
CA ASP A 193 0.94 -35.69 -12.41
C ASP A 193 2.45 -35.95 -12.32
N GLY A 194 3.22 -35.14 -13.02
CA GLY A 194 4.69 -35.24 -13.05
C GLY A 194 5.24 -36.36 -13.93
N GLU A 195 4.41 -37.18 -14.59
CA GLU A 195 4.84 -38.26 -15.48
C GLU A 195 5.40 -37.74 -16.80
N LYS A 196 4.77 -36.69 -17.35
CA LYS A 196 5.21 -36.04 -18.59
C LYS A 196 5.08 -34.53 -18.47
N VAL A 197 5.94 -33.83 -19.21
CA VAL A 197 5.90 -32.37 -19.41
C VAL A 197 6.18 -32.03 -20.86
N LEU A 198 5.67 -30.90 -21.35
CA LEU A 198 6.13 -30.33 -22.61
C LEU A 198 7.28 -29.37 -22.36
N ARG A 199 8.39 -29.54 -23.08
CA ARG A 199 9.56 -28.67 -22.97
C ARG A 199 9.82 -27.95 -24.29
N ALA A 200 10.20 -26.67 -24.22
CA ALA A 200 10.78 -25.97 -25.35
C ALA A 200 12.11 -26.60 -25.76
N LYS A 201 12.42 -26.64 -27.06
CA LYS A 201 13.67 -27.14 -27.63
C LYS A 201 14.55 -25.96 -28.04
N ILE A 202 15.46 -25.55 -27.17
CA ILE A 202 16.28 -24.34 -27.35
C ILE A 202 17.78 -24.70 -27.35
N ASP A 203 18.48 -24.49 -26.22
CA ASP A 203 19.92 -24.75 -26.12
C ASP A 203 20.29 -25.16 -24.69
N MET A 204 20.67 -26.42 -24.53
CA MET A 204 21.10 -26.96 -23.22
C MET A 204 22.47 -26.44 -22.75
N ALA A 205 23.23 -25.76 -23.61
CA ALA A 205 24.52 -25.14 -23.28
C ALA A 205 24.38 -23.62 -22.98
N SER A 206 23.19 -23.05 -23.10
CA SER A 206 22.95 -21.64 -22.86
C SER A 206 23.51 -21.18 -21.49
N PRO A 207 24.18 -20.03 -21.38
CA PRO A 207 24.57 -19.44 -20.11
C PRO A 207 23.33 -19.05 -19.26
N ASN A 208 22.20 -18.72 -19.89
CA ASN A 208 20.94 -18.47 -19.24
C ASN A 208 20.19 -19.79 -18.98
N ILE A 209 20.05 -20.16 -17.72
CA ILE A 209 19.38 -21.40 -17.31
C ILE A 209 17.94 -21.48 -17.81
N ASN A 210 17.23 -20.35 -17.94
CA ASN A 210 15.86 -20.29 -18.41
C ASN A 210 15.72 -20.67 -19.89
N MET A 211 16.82 -20.66 -20.65
CA MET A 211 16.90 -21.07 -22.06
C MET A 211 17.31 -22.52 -22.26
N ARG A 212 17.54 -23.30 -21.17
CA ARG A 212 17.96 -24.71 -21.24
C ARG A 212 16.74 -25.64 -21.28
N ASP A 213 16.08 -25.71 -22.43
CA ASP A 213 14.86 -26.49 -22.67
C ASP A 213 13.87 -26.40 -21.50
N PRO A 214 13.32 -25.21 -21.23
CA PRO A 214 12.38 -25.02 -20.10
C PRO A 214 11.09 -25.81 -20.29
N VAL A 215 10.46 -26.18 -19.17
CA VAL A 215 9.11 -26.73 -19.16
C VAL A 215 8.12 -25.62 -19.53
N ILE A 216 7.25 -25.86 -20.50
CA ILE A 216 6.22 -24.93 -20.95
C ILE A 216 4.79 -25.41 -20.65
N TYR A 217 4.59 -26.73 -20.46
CA TYR A 217 3.33 -27.32 -19.96
C TYR A 217 3.62 -28.44 -18.95
N ARG A 218 2.76 -28.56 -17.95
CA ARG A 218 2.77 -29.63 -16.95
C ARG A 218 1.39 -30.27 -16.84
N ILE A 219 1.35 -31.53 -16.34
CA ILE A 219 0.11 -32.20 -15.95
C ILE A 219 -0.21 -31.84 -14.50
N ALA A 220 -1.46 -31.48 -14.24
CA ALA A 220 -2.02 -31.29 -12.91
C ALA A 220 -3.52 -31.65 -12.93
N HIS A 221 -3.89 -32.73 -12.24
CA HIS A 221 -5.27 -33.12 -12.09
C HIS A 221 -5.88 -32.36 -10.90
N ALA A 222 -6.39 -31.17 -11.17
CA ALA A 222 -7.02 -30.31 -10.20
C ALA A 222 -8.17 -29.54 -10.84
N GLU A 223 -9.25 -29.33 -10.11
CA GLU A 223 -10.34 -28.46 -10.53
C GLU A 223 -9.84 -27.00 -10.56
N HIS A 224 -10.08 -26.33 -11.67
CA HIS A 224 -9.72 -24.93 -11.87
C HIS A 224 -10.93 -24.02 -11.63
N HIS A 225 -10.77 -22.94 -10.87
CA HIS A 225 -11.87 -22.06 -10.47
C HIS A 225 -12.71 -21.51 -11.64
N ASN A 226 -12.10 -21.27 -12.81
CA ASN A 226 -12.77 -20.70 -13.99
C ASN A 226 -13.12 -21.77 -15.04
N THR A 227 -12.24 -22.75 -15.27
CA THR A 227 -12.42 -23.75 -16.34
C THR A 227 -12.91 -25.12 -15.85
N GLY A 228 -13.05 -25.33 -14.52
CA GLY A 228 -13.45 -26.60 -13.93
C GLY A 228 -12.50 -27.73 -14.31
N ASP A 229 -13.06 -28.87 -14.74
CA ASP A 229 -12.31 -30.08 -15.14
C ASP A 229 -11.97 -30.12 -16.64
N LYS A 230 -12.12 -29.01 -17.38
CA LYS A 230 -11.84 -28.96 -18.82
C LYS A 230 -10.39 -29.29 -19.16
N TRP A 231 -9.49 -28.93 -18.27
CA TRP A 231 -8.04 -29.05 -18.43
C TRP A 231 -7.42 -29.91 -17.33
N CYS A 232 -6.47 -30.75 -17.72
CA CYS A 232 -5.55 -31.46 -16.81
C CYS A 232 -4.08 -31.19 -17.16
N ILE A 233 -3.81 -30.30 -18.14
CA ILE A 233 -2.50 -29.75 -18.45
C ILE A 233 -2.57 -28.23 -18.38
N TYR A 234 -1.55 -27.62 -17.81
CA TYR A 234 -1.52 -26.18 -17.58
C TYR A 234 -0.22 -25.59 -18.11
N PRO A 235 -0.28 -24.41 -18.75
CA PRO A 235 0.92 -23.72 -19.21
C PRO A 235 1.73 -23.25 -18.02
N MET A 236 3.06 -23.17 -18.20
CA MET A 236 3.93 -22.51 -17.25
C MET A 236 3.94 -21.01 -17.52
N TYR A 237 4.16 -20.21 -16.48
CA TYR A 237 4.17 -18.74 -16.52
C TYR A 237 4.96 -18.18 -17.71
N ASP A 238 6.21 -18.66 -17.92
CA ASP A 238 7.09 -18.15 -18.98
C ASP A 238 6.58 -18.43 -20.40
N PHE A 239 5.64 -19.35 -20.55
CA PHE A 239 4.98 -19.64 -21.83
C PHE A 239 3.66 -18.88 -21.96
N ALA A 240 2.86 -18.83 -20.91
CA ALA A 240 1.55 -18.19 -20.88
C ALA A 240 1.68 -16.66 -21.06
N HIS A 241 2.50 -16.03 -20.24
CA HIS A 241 2.63 -14.58 -20.12
C HIS A 241 2.91 -13.85 -21.46
N PRO A 242 3.88 -14.23 -22.30
CA PRO A 242 4.08 -13.58 -23.60
C PRO A 242 2.88 -13.74 -24.54
N ILE A 243 2.19 -14.88 -24.49
CA ILE A 243 1.05 -15.18 -25.35
C ILE A 243 -0.16 -14.32 -24.94
N GLU A 244 -0.44 -14.23 -23.66
CA GLU A 244 -1.48 -13.36 -23.09
C GLU A 244 -1.27 -11.91 -23.49
N ASP A 245 -0.06 -11.38 -23.23
CA ASP A 245 0.30 -10.01 -23.59
C ASP A 245 0.05 -9.74 -25.08
N ALA A 246 0.40 -10.71 -25.94
CA ALA A 246 0.25 -10.56 -27.38
C ALA A 246 -1.23 -10.66 -27.85
N ILE A 247 -2.05 -11.53 -27.23
CA ILE A 247 -3.49 -11.66 -27.51
C ILE A 247 -4.22 -10.39 -27.12
N GLU A 248 -3.91 -9.83 -25.94
CA GLU A 248 -4.51 -8.60 -25.42
C GLU A 248 -4.03 -7.34 -26.16
N GLY A 249 -3.01 -7.45 -27.01
CA GLY A 249 -2.42 -6.31 -27.71
C GLY A 249 -1.65 -5.37 -26.81
N ILE A 250 -1.10 -5.89 -25.71
CA ILE A 250 -0.15 -5.17 -24.86
C ILE A 250 1.04 -4.74 -25.71
N THR A 251 1.47 -3.51 -25.56
CA THR A 251 2.64 -2.98 -26.27
C THR A 251 3.89 -3.01 -25.39
N HIS A 252 3.74 -2.58 -24.15
CA HIS A 252 4.83 -2.45 -23.19
C HIS A 252 4.50 -3.28 -21.95
N SER A 253 5.12 -4.44 -21.87
CA SER A 253 4.99 -5.43 -20.80
C SER A 253 5.93 -5.07 -19.66
N ILE A 254 5.48 -4.19 -18.75
CA ILE A 254 6.30 -3.65 -17.65
C ILE A 254 6.26 -4.61 -16.46
N CYS A 255 7.44 -5.08 -15.99
CA CYS A 255 7.57 -6.01 -14.87
C CYS A 255 8.80 -5.70 -14.00
N THR A 256 9.01 -6.46 -12.93
CA THR A 256 10.17 -6.28 -12.04
C THR A 256 11.43 -6.97 -12.57
N LEU A 257 12.62 -6.53 -12.10
CA LEU A 257 13.93 -7.08 -12.49
C LEU A 257 14.10 -8.58 -12.22
N GLU A 258 13.23 -9.19 -11.44
CA GLU A 258 13.22 -10.66 -11.24
C GLU A 258 13.03 -11.41 -12.55
N PHE A 259 12.39 -10.78 -13.54
CA PHE A 259 12.10 -11.36 -14.86
C PHE A 259 13.10 -10.97 -15.96
N GLU A 260 14.19 -10.26 -15.63
CA GLU A 260 15.21 -9.87 -16.62
C GLU A 260 15.83 -11.08 -17.32
N ASP A 261 16.18 -12.12 -16.55
CA ASP A 261 16.72 -13.37 -17.10
C ASP A 261 15.65 -14.22 -17.83
N HIS A 262 14.36 -13.92 -17.66
CA HIS A 262 13.25 -14.58 -18.35
C HIS A 262 12.91 -13.92 -19.70
N ARG A 263 13.26 -12.66 -19.91
CA ARG A 263 12.97 -11.92 -21.16
C ARG A 263 13.44 -12.65 -22.43
N PRO A 264 14.64 -13.29 -22.50
CA PRO A 264 15.04 -14.04 -23.68
C PRO A 264 14.06 -15.18 -24.02
N LEU A 265 13.43 -15.82 -23.02
CA LEU A 265 12.42 -16.85 -23.23
C LEU A 265 11.09 -16.23 -23.68
N TYR A 266 10.70 -15.09 -23.10
CA TYR A 266 9.53 -14.31 -23.53
C TYR A 266 9.63 -13.96 -25.04
N ASP A 267 10.74 -13.38 -25.47
CA ASP A 267 10.99 -13.03 -26.86
C ASP A 267 11.01 -14.27 -27.77
N TRP A 268 11.63 -15.37 -27.31
CA TRP A 268 11.72 -16.64 -28.04
C TRP A 268 10.33 -17.24 -28.30
N VAL A 269 9.45 -17.26 -27.29
CA VAL A 269 8.07 -17.78 -27.43
C VAL A 269 7.31 -16.99 -28.51
N LEU A 270 7.34 -15.68 -28.45
CA LEU A 270 6.66 -14.82 -29.43
C LEU A 270 7.20 -15.01 -30.84
N GLN A 271 8.53 -15.07 -30.97
CA GLN A 271 9.21 -15.26 -32.26
C GLN A 271 8.90 -16.63 -32.86
N GLU A 272 9.00 -17.71 -32.06
CA GLU A 272 8.82 -19.06 -32.60
C GLU A 272 7.35 -19.41 -32.84
N VAL A 273 6.42 -18.89 -32.05
CA VAL A 273 4.99 -18.97 -32.36
C VAL A 273 4.70 -18.21 -33.66
N GLY A 274 5.18 -16.96 -33.77
CA GLY A 274 5.18 -16.18 -35.00
C GLY A 274 3.79 -15.72 -35.46
N LYS A 275 2.84 -15.61 -34.54
CA LYS A 275 1.45 -15.20 -34.84
C LYS A 275 1.27 -13.68 -34.92
N TRP A 276 2.12 -12.90 -34.25
CA TRP A 276 1.91 -11.46 -34.04
C TRP A 276 2.95 -10.61 -34.79
N PRO A 277 2.50 -9.72 -35.70
CA PRO A 277 3.41 -8.88 -36.49
C PRO A 277 4.18 -7.83 -35.68
N ALA A 278 3.57 -7.32 -34.62
CA ALA A 278 4.14 -6.36 -33.68
C ALA A 278 4.01 -6.93 -32.26
N PRO A 279 4.89 -7.85 -31.87
CA PRO A 279 4.81 -8.49 -30.55
C PRO A 279 5.10 -7.48 -29.43
N PRO A 280 4.53 -7.70 -28.23
CA PRO A 280 4.80 -6.89 -27.06
C PRO A 280 6.27 -6.91 -26.68
N GLN A 281 6.72 -5.87 -25.96
CA GLN A 281 8.09 -5.74 -25.47
C GLN A 281 8.11 -5.78 -23.95
N GLN A 282 8.85 -6.75 -23.37
CA GLN A 282 9.06 -6.81 -21.92
C GLN A 282 10.11 -5.78 -21.50
N ILE A 283 9.79 -5.02 -20.42
CA ILE A 283 10.66 -3.96 -19.88
C ILE A 283 10.69 -4.12 -18.36
N GLU A 284 11.88 -4.27 -17.79
CA GLU A 284 12.05 -4.52 -16.37
C GLU A 284 12.47 -3.26 -15.60
N PHE A 285 11.95 -3.12 -14.38
CA PHE A 285 12.32 -2.07 -13.43
C PHE A 285 12.63 -2.64 -12.05
N ALA A 286 13.39 -1.89 -11.25
CA ALA A 286 13.78 -2.29 -9.91
C ALA A 286 12.56 -2.42 -8.97
N ARG A 287 12.46 -3.57 -8.30
CA ARG A 287 11.45 -3.77 -7.26
C ARG A 287 11.65 -2.80 -6.09
N LEU A 288 10.59 -2.56 -5.33
CA LEU A 288 10.67 -1.78 -4.10
C LEU A 288 11.16 -2.67 -2.94
N ASN A 289 12.23 -2.25 -2.29
CA ASN A 289 12.63 -2.75 -0.98
C ASN A 289 12.55 -1.59 0.02
N LEU A 290 12.03 -1.86 1.23
CA LEU A 290 11.91 -0.88 2.31
C LEU A 290 12.70 -1.32 3.53
N THR A 291 13.30 -0.34 4.23
CA THR A 291 13.85 -0.58 5.56
C THR A 291 12.76 -0.99 6.53
N ASN A 292 13.09 -1.77 7.55
CA ASN A 292 12.18 -2.25 8.60
C ASN A 292 10.90 -2.94 8.08
N THR A 293 10.93 -3.51 6.87
CA THR A 293 9.75 -4.09 6.22
C THR A 293 10.09 -5.44 5.60
N VAL A 294 9.24 -6.44 5.79
CA VAL A 294 9.30 -7.74 5.11
C VAL A 294 8.14 -7.82 4.13
N MET A 295 8.45 -8.07 2.84
CA MET A 295 7.46 -8.20 1.77
C MET A 295 7.35 -9.63 1.22
N SER A 296 8.01 -10.59 1.87
CA SER A 296 7.89 -12.00 1.50
C SER A 296 6.50 -12.53 1.85
N LYS A 297 5.72 -12.91 0.84
CA LYS A 297 4.37 -13.45 0.99
C LYS A 297 4.32 -14.65 1.94
N ARG A 298 5.28 -15.58 1.82
CA ARG A 298 5.37 -16.74 2.72
C ARG A 298 5.52 -16.33 4.17
N TYR A 299 6.33 -15.31 4.44
CA TYR A 299 6.59 -14.84 5.80
C TYR A 299 5.37 -14.10 6.36
N LEU A 300 4.75 -13.23 5.55
CA LEU A 300 3.54 -12.52 5.95
C LEU A 300 2.38 -13.48 6.23
N LYS A 301 2.22 -14.52 5.39
CA LYS A 301 1.20 -15.56 5.61
C LYS A 301 1.44 -16.30 6.93
N ALA A 302 2.67 -16.65 7.25
CA ALA A 302 2.98 -17.32 8.51
C ALA A 302 2.56 -16.47 9.73
N MET A 303 2.79 -15.15 9.70
CA MET A 303 2.38 -14.24 10.78
C MET A 303 0.85 -14.14 10.93
N VAL A 304 0.10 -14.28 9.85
CA VAL A 304 -1.37 -14.35 9.90
C VAL A 304 -1.82 -15.69 10.44
N ASP A 305 -1.22 -16.79 9.97
CA ASP A 305 -1.61 -18.15 10.36
C ASP A 305 -1.30 -18.44 11.84
N ASP A 306 -0.22 -17.89 12.40
CA ASP A 306 0.18 -18.09 13.81
C ASP A 306 -0.40 -17.05 14.77
N GLY A 307 -1.16 -16.06 14.27
CA GLY A 307 -1.81 -15.03 15.07
C GLY A 307 -0.87 -13.93 15.59
N THR A 308 0.34 -13.80 15.05
CA THR A 308 1.26 -12.68 15.36
C THR A 308 0.64 -11.33 14.96
N VAL A 309 -0.17 -11.32 13.93
CA VAL A 309 -0.97 -10.17 13.47
C VAL A 309 -2.45 -10.54 13.41
N GLU A 310 -3.33 -9.53 13.47
CA GLU A 310 -4.80 -9.73 13.48
C GLU A 310 -5.36 -10.27 12.14
N GLY A 311 -4.59 -10.16 11.06
CA GLY A 311 -4.98 -10.59 9.72
C GLY A 311 -4.21 -9.81 8.65
N TRP A 312 -4.60 -9.99 7.40
CA TRP A 312 -3.97 -9.30 6.27
C TRP A 312 -4.16 -7.77 6.27
N ASP A 313 -5.17 -7.29 7.00
CA ASP A 313 -5.49 -5.87 7.20
C ASP A 313 -4.91 -5.29 8.51
N ASP A 314 -4.05 -6.03 9.21
CA ASP A 314 -3.38 -5.49 10.41
C ASP A 314 -2.59 -4.22 10.07
N PRO A 315 -2.78 -3.11 10.80
CA PRO A 315 -2.08 -1.84 10.53
C PRO A 315 -0.54 -1.89 10.57
N ARG A 316 0.05 -2.97 11.06
CA ARG A 316 1.51 -3.21 11.04
C ARG A 316 1.98 -3.91 9.77
N MET A 317 1.06 -4.49 9.01
CA MET A 317 1.37 -5.21 7.78
C MET A 317 1.69 -4.24 6.63
N PRO A 318 2.66 -4.58 5.76
CA PRO A 318 2.96 -3.77 4.57
C PRO A 318 1.96 -4.00 3.42
N THR A 319 0.88 -4.74 3.65
CA THR A 319 -0.21 -4.94 2.70
C THR A 319 -0.93 -3.62 2.42
N ILE A 320 -1.48 -3.45 1.24
CA ILE A 320 -2.27 -2.25 0.91
C ILE A 320 -3.48 -2.16 1.85
N ALA A 321 -4.15 -3.28 2.14
CA ALA A 321 -5.23 -3.37 3.11
C ALA A 321 -4.79 -2.90 4.52
N GLY A 322 -3.60 -3.33 4.98
CA GLY A 322 -3.04 -2.95 6.29
C GLY A 322 -2.72 -1.45 6.38
N ILE A 323 -2.00 -0.90 5.39
CA ILE A 323 -1.67 0.53 5.39
C ILE A 323 -2.91 1.41 5.22
N ARG A 324 -3.94 0.95 4.48
CA ARG A 324 -5.24 1.60 4.36
C ARG A 324 -5.95 1.65 5.71
N ARG A 325 -6.05 0.52 6.44
CA ARG A 325 -6.64 0.47 7.79
C ARG A 325 -5.83 1.29 8.79
N ARG A 326 -4.50 1.35 8.64
CA ARG A 326 -3.65 2.24 9.44
C ARG A 326 -3.97 3.72 9.19
N GLY A 327 -4.60 4.06 8.09
CA GLY A 327 -5.07 5.42 7.78
C GLY A 327 -4.22 6.17 6.74
N TYR A 328 -3.30 5.50 6.06
CA TYR A 328 -2.59 6.10 4.93
C TYR A 328 -3.59 6.49 3.84
N THR A 329 -3.24 7.49 3.06
CA THR A 329 -4.07 7.97 1.95
C THR A 329 -3.53 7.46 0.62
N PRO A 330 -4.39 7.21 -0.36
CA PRO A 330 -3.92 6.79 -1.68
C PRO A 330 -3.03 7.85 -2.35
N GLU A 331 -3.30 9.13 -2.11
CA GLU A 331 -2.48 10.24 -2.61
C GLU A 331 -1.06 10.19 -2.06
N ALA A 332 -0.91 9.95 -0.75
CA ALA A 332 0.42 9.81 -0.13
C ALA A 332 1.20 8.60 -0.67
N VAL A 333 0.51 7.49 -0.96
CA VAL A 333 1.15 6.30 -1.54
C VAL A 333 1.58 6.57 -2.99
N ARG A 334 0.75 7.26 -3.78
CA ARG A 334 1.12 7.66 -5.16
C ARG A 334 2.30 8.65 -5.16
N ASP A 335 2.26 9.68 -4.32
CA ASP A 335 3.37 10.64 -4.15
C ASP A 335 4.68 9.92 -3.77
N PHE A 336 4.60 8.96 -2.83
CA PHE A 336 5.74 8.12 -2.48
C PHE A 336 6.27 7.35 -3.69
N CYS A 337 5.41 6.68 -4.47
CA CYS A 337 5.81 5.92 -5.66
C CYS A 337 6.44 6.83 -6.72
N GLU A 338 5.95 8.05 -6.90
CA GLU A 338 6.52 9.04 -7.80
C GLU A 338 7.90 9.51 -7.35
N ARG A 339 8.06 9.85 -6.07
CA ARG A 339 9.34 10.32 -5.49
C ARG A 339 10.47 9.29 -5.56
N ILE A 340 10.16 8.01 -5.34
CA ILE A 340 11.17 6.95 -5.46
C ILE A 340 11.57 6.68 -6.92
N GLY A 341 10.71 7.04 -7.86
CA GLY A 341 10.96 6.94 -9.29
C GLY A 341 11.15 5.50 -9.79
N VAL A 342 11.66 5.40 -11.01
CA VAL A 342 11.86 4.14 -11.74
C VAL A 342 13.35 3.97 -12.08
N ALA A 343 13.97 2.91 -11.57
CA ALA A 343 15.38 2.60 -11.76
C ALA A 343 15.58 1.19 -12.32
N LYS A 344 16.75 0.93 -12.92
CA LYS A 344 17.20 -0.39 -13.38
C LYS A 344 18.07 -1.15 -12.37
N ALA A 345 18.34 -0.58 -11.21
CA ALA A 345 19.11 -1.20 -10.16
C ALA A 345 18.33 -1.26 -8.86
N ASN A 346 18.30 -2.42 -8.22
CA ASN A 346 17.65 -2.59 -6.93
C ASN A 346 18.32 -1.69 -5.87
N SER A 347 17.49 -1.00 -5.11
CA SER A 347 17.90 -0.18 -3.97
C SER A 347 16.91 -0.37 -2.83
N THR A 348 17.35 -0.08 -1.61
CA THR A 348 16.46 -0.05 -0.44
C THR A 348 16.10 1.40 -0.16
N VAL A 349 14.82 1.67 -0.03
CA VAL A 349 14.24 2.99 0.28
C VAL A 349 13.93 3.04 1.77
N GLU A 350 14.19 4.18 2.39
CA GLU A 350 13.83 4.41 3.78
C GLU A 350 12.32 4.47 3.96
N SER A 351 11.76 3.65 4.84
CA SER A 351 10.32 3.67 5.18
C SER A 351 9.85 5.02 5.71
N SER A 352 10.75 5.79 6.29
CA SER A 352 10.50 7.17 6.75
C SER A 352 10.11 8.14 5.62
N LEU A 353 10.46 7.85 4.35
CA LEU A 353 10.00 8.62 3.20
C LEU A 353 8.49 8.43 2.95
N LEU A 354 7.99 7.19 3.04
CA LEU A 354 6.55 6.92 2.94
C LEU A 354 5.77 7.64 4.05
N GLU A 355 6.28 7.56 5.30
CA GLU A 355 5.69 8.30 6.41
C GLU A 355 5.73 9.82 6.21
N HIS A 356 6.77 10.33 5.56
CA HIS A 356 6.87 11.75 5.22
C HIS A 356 5.77 12.15 4.23
N CYS A 357 5.55 11.38 3.16
CA CYS A 357 4.46 11.62 2.20
C CYS A 357 3.09 11.62 2.89
N VAL A 358 2.86 10.67 3.81
CA VAL A 358 1.62 10.61 4.59
C VAL A 358 1.44 11.85 5.48
N ARG A 359 2.50 12.34 6.13
CA ARG A 359 2.42 13.56 6.95
C ARG A 359 2.10 14.80 6.13
N GLU A 360 2.77 14.98 5.00
CA GLU A 360 2.54 16.13 4.11
C GLU A 360 1.10 16.14 3.57
N ASP A 361 0.57 14.99 3.19
CA ASP A 361 -0.81 14.88 2.71
C ASP A 361 -1.84 15.15 3.82
N LEU A 362 -1.68 14.52 4.99
CA LEU A 362 -2.62 14.68 6.10
C LEU A 362 -2.59 16.08 6.71
N LYS A 363 -1.46 16.76 6.65
CA LYS A 363 -1.29 18.13 7.21
C LYS A 363 -2.34 19.09 6.65
N LEU A 364 -2.73 18.93 5.40
CA LEU A 364 -3.68 19.80 4.71
C LEU A 364 -5.12 19.27 4.69
N LYS A 365 -5.35 18.03 5.17
CA LYS A 365 -6.64 17.35 5.02
C LYS A 365 -7.40 17.12 6.32
N VAL A 366 -6.74 17.17 7.48
CA VAL A 366 -7.36 16.73 8.72
C VAL A 366 -7.45 17.83 9.77
N ALA A 367 -8.49 17.77 10.58
CA ALA A 367 -8.70 18.68 11.69
C ALA A 367 -7.90 18.26 12.93
N ASN A 368 -7.45 19.26 13.71
CA ASN A 368 -6.84 19.05 15.01
C ASN A 368 -7.91 18.72 16.07
N ARG A 369 -7.54 17.85 17.03
CA ARG A 369 -8.33 17.58 18.24
C ARG A 369 -7.42 17.55 19.46
N ASN A 370 -7.92 18.02 20.59
CA ASN A 370 -7.23 17.91 21.86
C ASN A 370 -7.46 16.51 22.43
N VAL A 371 -6.37 15.79 22.62
CA VAL A 371 -6.36 14.45 23.23
C VAL A 371 -5.18 14.36 24.19
N VAL A 372 -5.40 13.94 25.40
CA VAL A 372 -4.36 13.72 26.42
C VAL A 372 -4.22 12.22 26.69
N GLU A 373 -2.97 11.77 26.74
CA GLU A 373 -2.58 10.43 27.15
C GLU A 373 -1.95 10.48 28.54
N ASN A 374 -2.09 9.42 29.35
CA ASN A 374 -1.58 9.40 30.72
C ASN A 374 -1.96 10.68 31.50
N PRO A 375 -3.26 10.98 31.64
CA PRO A 375 -3.75 12.27 32.08
C PRO A 375 -3.32 12.61 33.51
N ILE A 376 -2.89 13.86 33.71
CA ILE A 376 -2.76 14.47 35.04
C ILE A 376 -3.93 15.43 35.21
N LYS A 377 -4.65 15.27 36.32
CA LYS A 377 -5.76 16.15 36.68
C LYS A 377 -5.22 17.51 37.15
N ILE A 378 -5.81 18.57 36.66
CA ILE A 378 -5.59 19.95 37.08
C ILE A 378 -6.85 20.48 37.72
N VAL A 379 -6.71 21.15 38.90
CA VAL A 379 -7.79 21.89 39.54
C VAL A 379 -7.40 23.36 39.59
N ILE A 380 -8.15 24.22 38.92
CA ILE A 380 -7.92 25.67 38.89
C ILE A 380 -8.64 26.27 40.07
N THR A 381 -7.89 26.55 41.15
CA THR A 381 -8.42 26.89 42.47
C THR A 381 -9.16 28.24 42.53
N ASN A 382 -8.79 29.18 41.69
CA ASN A 382 -9.44 30.49 41.57
C ASN A 382 -10.46 30.60 40.43
N TYR A 383 -10.84 29.48 39.80
CA TYR A 383 -11.92 29.41 38.81
C TYR A 383 -13.24 29.03 39.51
N PRO A 384 -14.36 29.73 39.24
CA PRO A 384 -15.66 29.43 39.87
C PRO A 384 -16.10 27.99 39.66
N GLU A 385 -16.67 27.33 40.71
CA GLU A 385 -16.99 25.90 40.67
C GLU A 385 -18.03 25.52 39.65
N ASP A 386 -19.03 26.36 39.49
CA ASP A 386 -20.19 26.10 38.62
C ASP A 386 -20.06 26.76 37.23
N GLN A 387 -18.91 27.40 36.96
CA GLN A 387 -18.71 28.06 35.67
C GLN A 387 -18.12 27.08 34.65
N GLN A 388 -18.68 27.12 33.45
CA GLN A 388 -18.15 26.49 32.24
C GLN A 388 -18.18 27.51 31.11
N GLU A 389 -17.07 27.60 30.38
CA GLU A 389 -16.93 28.46 29.20
C GLU A 389 -16.65 27.64 27.96
N GLU A 390 -16.94 28.21 26.81
CA GLU A 390 -16.54 27.65 25.52
C GLU A 390 -15.33 28.40 24.98
N MET A 391 -14.27 27.65 24.65
CA MET A 391 -13.04 28.18 24.07
C MET A 391 -13.00 27.91 22.59
N GLU A 392 -12.83 28.96 21.80
CA GLU A 392 -12.70 28.85 20.36
C GLU A 392 -11.29 28.40 19.99
N ILE A 393 -11.19 27.25 19.29
CA ILE A 393 -9.91 26.65 18.86
C ILE A 393 -9.98 26.34 17.37
N GLU A 394 -8.95 26.76 16.61
CA GLU A 394 -8.81 26.48 15.19
C GLU A 394 -8.76 24.97 14.89
N ASN A 395 -9.47 24.52 13.85
CA ASN A 395 -9.48 23.12 13.41
C ASN A 395 -8.18 22.74 12.68
N ASN A 396 -7.64 23.65 11.87
CA ASN A 396 -6.34 23.43 11.21
C ASN A 396 -5.69 24.80 10.92
N ARG A 397 -4.47 24.97 11.40
CA ARG A 397 -3.73 26.23 11.21
C ARG A 397 -3.29 26.45 9.76
N GLU A 398 -3.00 25.39 9.03
CA GLU A 398 -2.53 25.45 7.64
C GLU A 398 -3.71 25.65 6.66
N VAL A 399 -4.93 25.32 7.09
CA VAL A 399 -6.16 25.40 6.30
C VAL A 399 -7.24 26.15 7.08
N PRO A 400 -7.18 27.49 7.13
CA PRO A 400 -8.12 28.32 7.90
C PRO A 400 -9.59 28.11 7.51
N GLU A 401 -9.84 27.66 6.27
CA GLU A 401 -11.18 27.37 5.74
C GLU A 401 -11.88 26.22 6.49
N MET A 402 -11.14 25.38 7.23
CA MET A 402 -11.73 24.37 8.13
C MET A 402 -12.40 25.01 9.35
N GLY A 403 -12.24 26.33 9.56
CA GLY A 403 -12.88 27.08 10.64
C GLY A 403 -12.39 26.70 12.03
N ASN A 404 -13.21 27.06 13.01
CA ASN A 404 -12.93 26.85 14.42
C ASN A 404 -13.99 25.94 15.04
N ARG A 405 -13.69 25.42 16.22
CA ARG A 405 -14.62 24.68 17.06
C ARG A 405 -14.63 25.23 18.48
N MET A 406 -15.71 24.96 19.19
CA MET A 406 -15.87 25.33 20.59
C MET A 406 -15.50 24.13 21.47
N VAL A 407 -14.64 24.36 22.47
CA VAL A 407 -14.15 23.33 23.39
C VAL A 407 -14.48 23.78 24.83
N PRO A 408 -15.21 22.97 25.61
CA PRO A 408 -15.58 23.30 26.98
C PRO A 408 -14.34 23.49 27.88
N PHE A 409 -14.38 24.50 28.76
CA PHE A 409 -13.38 24.78 29.76
C PHE A 409 -14.04 25.00 31.12
N SER A 410 -13.60 24.25 32.13
CA SER A 410 -14.12 24.37 33.50
C SER A 410 -12.99 24.37 34.53
N ARG A 411 -13.34 24.29 35.80
CA ARG A 411 -12.37 24.27 36.92
C ARG A 411 -11.45 23.06 36.90
N GLU A 412 -11.95 21.88 36.41
CA GLU A 412 -11.19 20.65 36.37
C GLU A 412 -10.83 20.27 34.94
N LEU A 413 -9.55 20.08 34.68
CA LEU A 413 -9.03 19.76 33.36
C LEU A 413 -8.07 18.57 33.44
N TYR A 414 -7.82 17.92 32.30
CA TYR A 414 -6.72 16.99 32.11
C TYR A 414 -5.66 17.58 31.20
N VAL A 415 -4.39 17.36 31.55
CA VAL A 415 -3.23 17.62 30.69
C VAL A 415 -2.44 16.34 30.49
N ASP A 416 -1.65 16.31 29.43
CA ASP A 416 -0.79 15.17 29.12
C ASP A 416 0.29 14.98 30.21
N GLY A 417 0.53 13.73 30.63
CA GLY A 417 1.52 13.42 31.62
C GLY A 417 2.92 13.91 31.26
N ASP A 418 3.27 13.91 29.98
CA ASP A 418 4.54 14.43 29.48
C ASP A 418 4.64 15.96 29.57
N ASP A 419 3.54 16.65 29.76
CA ASP A 419 3.52 18.12 29.90
C ASP A 419 3.77 18.64 31.33
N PHE A 420 3.99 17.71 32.28
CA PHE A 420 4.35 18.05 33.65
C PHE A 420 5.64 17.38 34.09
N MET A 421 6.44 18.11 34.87
CA MET A 421 7.65 17.59 35.51
C MET A 421 7.83 18.30 36.87
N GLU A 422 7.88 17.53 37.96
CA GLU A 422 8.03 18.14 39.30
C GLU A 422 9.39 18.83 39.48
N VAL A 423 10.46 18.21 38.97
CA VAL A 423 11.81 18.79 38.95
C VAL A 423 12.23 18.96 37.48
N PRO A 424 12.11 20.17 36.92
CA PRO A 424 12.32 20.39 35.50
C PRO A 424 13.79 20.29 35.11
N VAL A 425 14.05 19.65 33.96
CA VAL A 425 15.37 19.65 33.34
C VAL A 425 15.64 20.97 32.59
N LYS A 426 16.91 21.25 32.30
CA LYS A 426 17.31 22.46 31.56
C LYS A 426 16.55 22.55 30.21
N LYS A 427 15.96 23.70 29.92
CA LYS A 427 15.14 23.99 28.72
C LYS A 427 13.78 23.26 28.68
N TYR A 428 13.25 22.83 29.82
CA TYR A 428 11.89 22.38 29.94
C TYR A 428 10.94 23.58 30.01
N PHE A 429 10.09 23.77 29.03
CA PHE A 429 9.18 24.92 28.90
C PHE A 429 7.69 24.51 29.06
N ARG A 430 7.43 23.44 29.78
CA ARG A 430 6.08 22.97 30.08
C ARG A 430 5.76 23.20 31.55
N LEU A 431 4.72 22.59 32.07
CA LEU A 431 4.23 22.83 33.43
C LEU A 431 5.15 22.20 34.50
N PHE A 432 5.46 22.96 35.53
CA PHE A 432 6.13 22.51 36.76
C PHE A 432 5.79 23.47 37.91
N PRO A 433 6.04 23.13 39.21
CA PRO A 433 5.73 24.00 40.33
C PRO A 433 6.33 25.39 40.19
N GLY A 434 5.48 26.41 40.27
CA GLY A 434 5.86 27.84 40.13
C GLY A 434 5.98 28.33 38.68
N ASN A 435 5.77 27.48 37.67
CA ASN A 435 5.85 27.89 36.28
C ASN A 435 4.46 28.16 35.67
N GLU A 436 4.46 29.15 34.77
CA GLU A 436 3.29 29.55 34.01
C GLU A 436 3.40 29.12 32.54
N VAL A 437 2.34 28.56 32.03
CA VAL A 437 2.21 28.13 30.61
C VAL A 437 0.90 28.60 30.03
N ARG A 438 0.81 28.71 28.69
CA ARG A 438 -0.46 28.94 28.01
C ARG A 438 -1.19 27.60 27.76
N PHE A 439 -2.43 27.54 28.19
CA PHE A 439 -3.35 26.51 27.70
C PHE A 439 -3.88 26.92 26.31
N LYS A 440 -3.71 26.05 25.33
CA LYS A 440 -4.05 26.32 23.90
C LYS A 440 -5.48 26.84 23.77
N GLY A 441 -5.62 28.03 23.20
CA GLY A 441 -6.93 28.66 23.00
C GLY A 441 -7.62 29.19 24.27
N ALA A 442 -6.97 29.06 25.46
CA ALA A 442 -7.56 29.46 26.74
C ALA A 442 -6.70 30.50 27.47
N TYR A 443 -6.27 30.23 28.67
CA TYR A 443 -5.62 31.17 29.61
C TYR A 443 -4.16 30.80 29.86
N PHE A 444 -3.44 31.70 30.58
CA PHE A 444 -2.21 31.34 31.25
C PHE A 444 -2.56 30.64 32.57
N ILE A 445 -1.88 29.55 32.83
CA ILE A 445 -2.07 28.68 33.99
C ILE A 445 -0.75 28.52 34.71
N THR A 446 -0.73 28.78 36.03
CA THR A 446 0.41 28.60 36.92
C THR A 446 0.19 27.38 37.81
N CYS A 447 1.12 26.45 37.88
CA CYS A 447 1.10 25.34 38.83
C CYS A 447 1.60 25.82 40.19
N ASN A 448 0.76 25.78 41.24
CA ASN A 448 1.10 26.23 42.58
C ASN A 448 1.49 25.07 43.48
N GLU A 449 0.83 23.93 43.40
CA GLU A 449 1.03 22.81 44.31
C GLU A 449 0.84 21.47 43.60
N VAL A 450 1.57 20.44 44.01
CA VAL A 450 1.46 19.05 43.56
C VAL A 450 0.86 18.22 44.70
N VAL A 451 -0.34 17.70 44.48
CA VAL A 451 -1.00 16.81 45.45
C VAL A 451 -0.71 15.36 45.06
N LYS A 452 -0.19 14.59 46.01
CA LYS A 452 0.22 13.20 45.80
C LYS A 452 -0.69 12.21 46.52
N ASN A 453 -0.78 11.01 46.00
CA ASN A 453 -1.33 9.83 46.66
C ASN A 453 -0.32 9.30 47.72
N GLU A 454 -0.76 8.35 48.51
CA GLU A 454 0.07 7.71 49.55
C GLU A 454 1.27 6.93 48.94
N ASP A 455 1.15 6.45 47.73
CA ASP A 455 2.22 5.76 46.99
C ASP A 455 3.23 6.70 46.31
N GLY A 456 3.04 8.03 46.46
CA GLY A 456 3.89 9.06 45.87
C GLY A 456 3.54 9.45 44.43
N SER A 457 2.58 8.78 43.80
CA SER A 457 2.08 9.17 42.47
C SER A 457 1.30 10.48 42.53
N ILE A 458 1.29 11.24 41.43
CA ILE A 458 0.58 12.52 41.34
C ILE A 458 -0.93 12.23 41.27
N ARG A 459 -1.68 12.80 42.22
CA ARG A 459 -3.13 12.76 42.22
C ARG A 459 -3.73 13.87 41.36
N GLU A 460 -3.28 15.11 41.60
CA GLU A 460 -3.71 16.31 40.93
C GLU A 460 -2.73 17.48 41.10
N LEU A 461 -2.82 18.48 40.25
CA LEU A 461 -2.08 19.71 40.35
C LEU A 461 -3.06 20.85 40.71
N LEU A 462 -2.77 21.61 41.79
CA LEU A 462 -3.52 22.81 42.12
C LEU A 462 -2.89 23.97 41.39
N CYS A 463 -3.68 24.62 40.52
CA CYS A 463 -3.24 25.68 39.64
C CYS A 463 -4.09 26.95 39.83
N THR A 464 -3.61 28.05 39.34
CA THR A 464 -4.36 29.29 39.17
C THR A 464 -4.34 29.74 37.72
N TYR A 465 -5.43 30.38 37.28
CA TYR A 465 -5.47 31.02 35.97
C TYR A 465 -5.44 32.54 36.10
N ASP A 466 -4.99 33.22 35.05
CA ASP A 466 -5.06 34.66 34.92
C ASP A 466 -6.18 35.02 33.92
N PRO A 467 -7.30 35.60 34.41
CA PRO A 467 -8.48 35.90 33.58
C PRO A 467 -8.22 36.94 32.49
N GLU A 468 -7.24 37.81 32.63
CA GLU A 468 -6.90 38.82 31.63
C GLU A 468 -6.25 38.23 30.38
N THR A 469 -5.67 37.03 30.52
CA THR A 469 -4.88 36.35 29.46
C THR A 469 -5.70 35.48 28.51
N ARG A 470 -7.04 35.60 28.54
CA ARG A 470 -7.91 34.82 27.61
C ARG A 470 -7.44 34.97 26.17
N SER A 471 -7.35 33.88 25.45
CA SER A 471 -7.01 33.90 24.02
C SER A 471 -8.01 34.76 23.25
N GLY A 472 -7.51 35.68 22.42
CA GLY A 472 -8.34 36.63 21.68
C GLY A 472 -8.72 37.90 22.44
N SER A 473 -8.36 38.07 23.73
CA SER A 473 -8.64 39.27 24.51
C SER A 473 -7.78 40.50 24.16
N GLY A 474 -6.75 40.32 23.32
CA GLY A 474 -5.78 41.39 23.04
C GLY A 474 -4.74 41.62 24.14
N PHE A 475 -4.58 40.68 25.09
CA PHE A 475 -3.58 40.78 26.14
C PHE A 475 -2.13 40.81 25.60
N GLU A 476 -1.41 41.88 25.87
CA GLU A 476 -0.02 42.09 25.43
C GLU A 476 1.00 42.18 26.58
N GLY A 477 0.57 41.96 27.83
CA GLY A 477 1.37 42.26 29.04
C GLY A 477 2.64 41.44 29.17
N ARG A 478 2.55 40.10 29.12
CA ARG A 478 3.69 39.18 29.23
C ARG A 478 3.59 38.00 28.29
N LYS A 479 4.72 37.38 28.00
CA LYS A 479 4.79 36.19 27.14
C LYS A 479 5.25 34.96 27.92
N VAL A 480 4.59 33.83 27.75
CA VAL A 480 5.02 32.53 28.26
C VAL A 480 5.69 31.72 27.15
N LYS A 481 6.65 30.87 27.51
CA LYS A 481 7.42 30.10 26.53
C LYS A 481 6.73 28.79 26.13
N GLY A 482 5.87 28.26 27.01
CA GLY A 482 5.20 26.98 26.81
C GLY A 482 3.73 27.12 26.42
N THR A 483 3.28 26.37 25.44
CA THR A 483 1.84 26.12 25.16
C THR A 483 1.59 24.64 25.24
N ILE A 484 0.61 24.23 26.06
CA ILE A 484 0.17 22.85 26.20
C ILE A 484 -1.31 22.74 25.84
N HIS A 485 -1.74 21.54 25.47
CA HIS A 485 -3.15 21.24 25.23
C HIS A 485 -3.78 20.64 26.48
N TRP A 486 -5.07 20.62 26.49
CA TRP A 486 -5.88 20.23 27.64
C TRP A 486 -7.24 19.71 27.16
N VAL A 487 -7.96 18.98 28.02
CA VAL A 487 -9.36 18.61 27.85
C VAL A 487 -10.12 18.87 29.14
N ASP A 488 -11.38 19.26 29.04
CA ASP A 488 -12.25 19.46 30.19
C ASP A 488 -12.61 18.13 30.85
N ALA A 489 -12.37 18.00 32.14
CA ALA A 489 -12.53 16.71 32.84
C ALA A 489 -13.98 16.22 32.94
N LYS A 490 -14.94 17.17 32.92
CA LYS A 490 -16.38 16.83 33.02
C LYS A 490 -16.95 16.27 31.72
N THR A 491 -16.43 16.73 30.59
CA THR A 491 -16.97 16.42 29.26
C THR A 491 -16.04 15.55 28.41
N ALA A 492 -14.85 15.22 28.93
CA ALA A 492 -13.86 14.42 28.23
C ALA A 492 -14.41 13.04 27.85
N VAL A 493 -14.13 12.63 26.64
CA VAL A 493 -14.48 11.31 26.10
C VAL A 493 -13.29 10.37 26.28
N LYS A 494 -13.51 9.25 26.96
CA LYS A 494 -12.49 8.21 27.06
C LYS A 494 -12.37 7.47 25.75
N ILE A 495 -11.13 7.29 25.26
CA ILE A 495 -10.83 6.60 24.01
C ILE A 495 -9.69 5.62 24.20
N LYS A 496 -9.64 4.58 23.37
CA LYS A 496 -8.53 3.66 23.24
C LYS A 496 -7.62 4.11 22.09
N ILE A 497 -6.33 4.16 22.33
CA ILE A 497 -5.33 4.56 21.33
C ILE A 497 -4.41 3.36 21.08
N ARG A 498 -4.27 2.98 19.81
CA ARG A 498 -3.37 1.95 19.34
C ARG A 498 -2.17 2.61 18.66
N ASN A 499 -1.06 2.64 19.36
CA ASN A 499 0.19 3.21 18.87
C ASN A 499 0.97 2.12 18.13
N TYR A 500 1.05 2.26 16.80
CA TYR A 500 1.76 1.32 15.93
C TYR A 500 3.17 1.82 15.62
N ASP A 501 4.12 0.89 15.64
CA ASP A 501 5.48 1.06 15.11
C ASP A 501 5.74 0.01 14.03
N TYR A 502 6.96 -0.06 13.49
CA TYR A 502 7.35 -1.08 12.53
C TYR A 502 7.22 -2.48 13.14
N LEU A 503 6.64 -3.41 12.39
CA LEU A 503 6.50 -4.82 12.81
C LEU A 503 7.87 -5.51 12.88
N MET A 504 8.77 -5.15 11.97
CA MET A 504 10.13 -5.67 11.88
C MET A 504 11.15 -4.54 12.00
N LEU A 505 12.30 -4.83 12.58
CA LEU A 505 13.43 -3.91 12.69
C LEU A 505 14.65 -4.50 12.00
N ASP A 506 15.32 -3.68 11.18
CA ASP A 506 16.58 -4.02 10.54
C ASP A 506 17.72 -3.94 11.57
N GLN A 507 18.52 -5.00 11.69
CA GLN A 507 19.69 -5.05 12.55
C GLN A 507 20.94 -4.67 11.75
N GLU A 508 21.99 -4.26 12.43
CA GLU A 508 23.29 -3.89 11.81
C GLU A 508 23.91 -5.05 11.00
N ASN A 509 23.63 -6.29 11.38
CA ASN A 509 24.10 -7.49 10.66
C ASN A 509 23.26 -7.82 9.42
N GLY A 510 22.24 -7.02 9.09
CA GLY A 510 21.32 -7.21 7.98
C GLY A 510 20.15 -8.16 8.25
N GLU A 511 20.06 -8.73 9.45
CA GLU A 511 18.88 -9.51 9.86
C GLU A 511 17.69 -8.61 10.18
N LYS A 512 16.49 -9.13 9.99
CA LYS A 512 15.25 -8.50 10.41
C LYS A 512 14.68 -9.25 11.61
N VAL A 513 14.42 -8.50 12.69
CA VAL A 513 13.85 -9.08 13.92
C VAL A 513 12.47 -8.50 14.19
N MET A 514 11.62 -9.30 14.83
CA MET A 514 10.30 -8.86 15.28
C MET A 514 10.46 -7.74 16.32
N ASN A 515 9.66 -6.67 16.17
CA ASN A 515 9.58 -5.60 17.15
C ASN A 515 8.49 -5.95 18.19
N PRO A 516 8.86 -6.24 19.45
CA PRO A 516 7.89 -6.57 20.49
C PRO A 516 6.97 -5.40 20.84
N ASP A 517 7.43 -4.16 20.60
CA ASP A 517 6.70 -2.92 20.86
C ASP A 517 5.99 -2.38 19.62
N SER A 518 5.77 -3.23 18.60
CA SER A 518 5.11 -2.83 17.36
C SER A 518 3.66 -2.38 17.53
N LEU A 519 3.03 -2.72 18.65
CA LEU A 519 1.70 -2.24 19.06
C LEU A 519 1.70 -1.98 20.58
N ILE A 520 1.43 -0.73 20.95
CA ILE A 520 1.23 -0.32 22.35
C ILE A 520 -0.16 0.30 22.45
N GLU A 521 -1.02 -0.29 23.27
CA GLU A 521 -2.35 0.26 23.55
C GLU A 521 -2.33 1.14 24.78
N THR A 522 -2.90 2.35 24.66
CA THR A 522 -3.04 3.32 25.75
C THR A 522 -4.47 3.84 25.85
N ILE A 523 -4.80 4.42 26.99
CA ILE A 523 -6.07 5.12 27.20
C ILE A 523 -5.80 6.62 27.06
N GLY A 524 -6.65 7.29 26.30
CA GLY A 524 -6.66 8.74 26.17
C GLY A 524 -7.98 9.34 26.61
N TYR A 525 -7.95 10.66 26.88
CA TYR A 525 -9.13 11.49 27.08
C TYR A 525 -9.14 12.56 26.01
N ALA A 526 -10.23 12.60 25.25
CA ALA A 526 -10.42 13.50 24.11
C ALA A 526 -11.47 14.57 24.41
N GLU A 527 -11.40 15.68 23.69
CA GLU A 527 -12.47 16.68 23.69
C GLU A 527 -13.78 16.08 23.17
N PRO A 528 -14.96 16.63 23.54
CA PRO A 528 -16.27 16.04 23.20
C PRO A 528 -16.52 15.79 21.72
N SER A 529 -15.96 16.62 20.84
CA SER A 529 -16.14 16.49 19.38
C SER A 529 -15.62 15.17 18.80
N VAL A 530 -14.83 14.44 19.56
CA VAL A 530 -14.28 13.11 19.15
C VAL A 530 -15.30 11.97 19.37
N ALA A 531 -16.32 12.19 20.20
CA ALA A 531 -17.37 11.20 20.46
C ALA A 531 -18.11 10.75 19.19
N ASP A 532 -18.31 11.71 18.26
CA ASP A 532 -19.06 11.51 17.02
C ASP A 532 -18.18 11.04 15.85
N ALA A 533 -16.88 10.73 16.11
CA ALA A 533 -15.95 10.30 15.09
C ALA A 533 -16.48 9.05 14.35
N GLN A 534 -16.52 9.15 13.02
CA GLN A 534 -16.97 8.06 12.17
C GLN A 534 -15.84 7.07 11.88
N PRO A 535 -16.13 5.77 11.66
CA PRO A 535 -15.15 4.81 11.19
C PRO A 535 -14.40 5.32 9.97
N GLY A 536 -13.06 5.30 10.02
CA GLY A 536 -12.20 5.81 8.95
C GLY A 536 -11.94 7.32 8.96
N GLU A 537 -12.55 8.06 9.87
CA GLU A 537 -12.30 9.51 10.01
C GLU A 537 -10.92 9.76 10.62
N ARG A 538 -10.19 10.73 10.07
CA ARG A 538 -8.80 11.05 10.44
C ARG A 538 -8.70 12.37 11.16
N PHE A 539 -7.81 12.44 12.17
CA PHE A 539 -7.54 13.64 12.96
C PHE A 539 -6.04 13.80 13.22
N GLN A 540 -5.63 15.02 13.45
CA GLN A 540 -4.38 15.29 14.14
C GLN A 540 -4.65 15.42 15.64
N PHE A 541 -4.18 14.50 16.46
CA PHE A 541 -4.13 14.73 17.91
C PHE A 541 -3.03 15.74 18.20
N PHE A 542 -3.44 16.89 18.68
CA PHE A 542 -2.57 18.07 18.78
C PHE A 542 -1.26 17.75 19.50
N ARG A 543 -0.12 18.03 18.86
CA ARG A 543 1.25 17.74 19.31
C ARG A 543 1.63 16.25 19.40
N LYS A 544 0.74 15.30 19.12
CA LYS A 544 0.97 13.86 19.21
C LYS A 544 1.27 13.22 17.85
N GLY A 545 0.36 13.34 16.91
CA GLY A 545 0.47 12.69 15.62
C GLY A 545 -0.84 12.74 14.85
N TYR A 546 -0.89 11.96 13.77
CA TYR A 546 -2.09 11.72 13.00
C TYR A 546 -2.69 10.37 13.38
N TYR A 547 -4.00 10.34 13.51
CA TYR A 547 -4.76 9.18 13.97
C TYR A 547 -6.01 8.99 13.11
N ILE A 548 -6.47 7.75 13.02
CA ILE A 548 -7.71 7.37 12.33
C ILE A 548 -8.61 6.60 13.31
N ALA A 549 -9.90 6.89 13.31
CA ALA A 549 -10.89 6.03 13.95
C ALA A 549 -10.90 4.69 13.22
N ASP A 550 -10.53 3.59 13.90
CA ASP A 550 -10.39 2.27 13.27
C ASP A 550 -11.71 1.85 12.61
N ALA A 551 -11.68 1.60 11.30
CA ALA A 551 -12.88 1.28 10.53
C ALA A 551 -13.47 -0.10 10.84
N LYS A 552 -12.72 -0.99 11.50
CA LYS A 552 -13.13 -2.36 11.85
C LYS A 552 -13.57 -2.47 13.31
N LEU A 553 -12.96 -1.68 14.20
CA LEU A 553 -13.21 -1.73 15.64
C LEU A 553 -14.24 -0.73 16.12
N ASN A 554 -14.56 0.30 15.33
CA ASN A 554 -15.64 1.24 15.62
C ASN A 554 -16.87 0.89 14.79
N THR A 555 -18.04 0.81 15.44
CA THR A 555 -19.33 0.55 14.76
C THR A 555 -20.00 1.83 14.31
N GLY A 556 -19.63 2.98 14.89
CA GLY A 556 -20.30 4.26 14.71
C GLY A 556 -21.47 4.47 15.69
N ASP A 557 -21.70 3.54 16.61
CA ASP A 557 -22.79 3.62 17.58
C ASP A 557 -22.54 4.71 18.63
N ALA A 558 -23.60 5.33 19.11
CA ALA A 558 -23.53 6.34 20.16
C ALA A 558 -23.11 5.71 21.50
N GLY A 559 -22.12 6.32 22.17
CA GLY A 559 -21.60 5.86 23.47
C GLY A 559 -20.59 4.72 23.41
N GLU A 560 -20.18 4.30 22.21
CA GLU A 560 -19.08 3.37 22.02
C GLU A 560 -17.74 3.98 22.48
N GLU A 561 -16.89 3.19 23.18
CA GLU A 561 -15.51 3.61 23.44
C GLU A 561 -14.72 3.58 22.13
N LYS A 562 -14.43 4.76 21.58
CA LYS A 562 -13.77 4.88 20.28
C LYS A 562 -12.34 4.37 20.31
N VAL A 563 -11.94 3.65 19.26
CA VAL A 563 -10.58 3.12 19.04
C VAL A 563 -9.90 3.91 17.94
N PHE A 564 -8.73 4.45 18.23
CA PHE A 564 -7.93 5.21 17.26
C PHE A 564 -6.59 4.54 16.98
N ASN A 565 -6.29 4.37 15.71
CA ASN A 565 -5.00 3.89 15.22
C ASN A 565 -4.09 5.07 14.93
N LYS A 566 -2.86 5.03 15.46
CA LYS A 566 -1.84 6.00 15.09
C LYS A 566 -1.38 5.76 13.65
N ILE A 567 -1.51 6.78 12.81
CA ILE A 567 -1.05 6.75 11.42
C ILE A 567 0.46 7.01 11.38
N VAL A 568 0.87 8.23 11.72
CA VAL A 568 2.28 8.66 11.80
C VAL A 568 2.46 9.73 12.88
N GLY A 569 3.68 9.87 13.39
CA GLY A 569 4.06 10.97 14.29
C GLY A 569 4.23 12.31 13.55
N LEU A 570 4.31 13.42 14.29
CA LEU A 570 4.49 14.77 13.71
C LEU A 570 5.91 15.03 13.20
N LYS A 571 6.92 14.40 13.80
CA LYS A 571 8.32 14.61 13.41
C LYS A 571 8.70 13.64 12.30
N SER A 572 9.31 14.16 11.25
CA SER A 572 9.92 13.34 10.21
C SER A 572 11.31 12.88 10.67
N SER A 573 11.58 11.59 10.57
CA SER A 573 12.94 11.04 10.67
C SER A 573 13.65 11.05 9.31
N TRP A 574 12.92 11.24 8.22
CA TRP A 574 13.49 11.36 6.89
C TRP A 574 14.24 12.68 6.72
N LYS A 575 15.47 12.59 6.22
CA LYS A 575 16.31 13.74 5.88
C LYS A 575 16.46 13.80 4.36
N LYS A 576 16.24 14.99 3.79
CA LYS A 576 16.43 15.23 2.36
C LYS A 576 17.86 14.97 1.93
#